data_b77ea2b2c235f8a306aad3cc22dd2b8d
#
_entry.id   b77ea2b2c235f8a306aad3cc22dd2b8d
#
_cell.length_a   1.000
_cell.length_b   1.000
_cell.length_c   1.000
_cell.angle_alpha   90.00
_cell.angle_beta   90.00
_cell.angle_gamma   90.00
#
_symmetry.space_group_name_H-M   'P 1'
#
loop_
_entity.id
_entity.type
_entity.pdbx_description
1 polymer ?
#
loop_
_entity_poly.entity_id
_entity_poly.type
_entity_poly.pdbx_seq_one_letter_code
_entity_poly.pdbx_strand_id
1 'polypeptide(L)'
;MTMSQVRVMPANVEPKLPEPKTWSKADIGRVLGPLIAQFDADLGYTGAKSGDDLEGLLQGMHEQAIKIGIPYPEGSHSWYSFKVGVYYAHLCYPSHPMDVRVYTGVYTWLAVLVDDGASKDPKLWQDFMIRFQTGLEQATPLSQAWADYLRLSYKFYSPIVANFIITSSLNFTNANALEGSELPRMSRTTGGKNWPYYLRDKDGVSEAYVWMTFPKALYPDVSAYMEAIPDMNMYISFTNDILSFYKEEMDGETDNYLSSRAYYEGKDVYAVFREVIQEDVDANHRIGLVLRGREPYAQAWHEHAMGFVAMHKSMERYRLWELGLGETYMDSFGRMTSTRQK
;
A
#
# COMPACT_ATOMS: atom_id res chain seq x y z
N MET A 1 47.82 -11.24 6.75
CA MET A 1 46.58 -11.20 5.99
C MET A 1 46.61 -9.96 5.11
N THR A 2 46.88 -10.14 3.83
CA THR A 2 47.00 -9.07 2.84
C THR A 2 45.61 -8.60 2.46
N MET A 3 45.32 -7.32 2.67
CA MET A 3 44.08 -6.67 2.20
C MET A 3 44.07 -6.76 0.66
N SER A 4 43.07 -7.47 0.11
CA SER A 4 42.78 -7.48 -1.30
C SER A 4 42.42 -6.05 -1.74
N GLN A 5 43.22 -5.48 -2.65
CA GLN A 5 42.91 -4.19 -3.26
C GLN A 5 41.57 -4.28 -3.98
N VAL A 6 40.57 -3.55 -3.51
CA VAL A 6 39.35 -3.32 -4.27
C VAL A 6 39.71 -2.59 -5.55
N ARG A 7 39.60 -3.27 -6.68
CA ARG A 7 39.83 -2.72 -8.01
C ARG A 7 38.73 -1.68 -8.27
N VAL A 8 39.06 -0.39 -8.09
CA VAL A 8 38.17 0.70 -8.50
C VAL A 8 38.08 0.65 -10.04
N MET A 9 36.93 0.31 -10.53
CA MET A 9 36.63 0.39 -11.95
C MET A 9 36.67 1.84 -12.41
N PRO A 10 37.16 2.15 -13.63
CA PRO A 10 37.23 3.53 -14.12
C PRO A 10 35.83 4.14 -14.19
N ALA A 11 35.76 5.44 -13.84
CA ALA A 11 34.54 6.22 -13.80
C ALA A 11 33.75 6.13 -15.11
N ASN A 12 32.54 5.80 -14.97
CA ASN A 12 31.37 5.67 -15.80
C ASN A 12 31.36 6.41 -17.14
N VAL A 13 31.12 5.64 -18.18
CA VAL A 13 30.23 6.05 -19.27
C VAL A 13 28.81 5.86 -18.66
N GLU A 14 28.11 6.95 -18.34
CA GLU A 14 26.68 6.87 -18.04
C GLU A 14 26.00 6.13 -19.21
N PRO A 15 25.27 5.03 -18.96
CA PRO A 15 24.48 4.44 -20.03
C PRO A 15 23.51 5.52 -20.51
N LYS A 16 23.55 5.87 -21.79
CA LYS A 16 22.50 6.67 -22.41
C LYS A 16 21.22 5.86 -22.22
N LEU A 17 20.38 6.31 -21.26
CA LEU A 17 19.02 5.80 -21.16
C LEU A 17 18.34 5.99 -22.52
N PRO A 18 17.57 5.02 -22.99
CA PRO A 18 16.71 5.24 -24.14
C PRO A 18 15.85 6.48 -23.82
N GLU A 19 15.77 7.42 -24.76
CA GLU A 19 14.90 8.58 -24.59
C GLU A 19 13.49 8.07 -24.30
N PRO A 20 12.81 8.60 -23.24
CA PRO A 20 11.49 8.13 -22.89
C PRO A 20 10.59 8.32 -24.12
N LYS A 21 10.00 7.24 -24.61
CA LYS A 21 8.96 7.32 -25.64
C LYS A 21 7.83 8.11 -25.06
N THR A 22 7.57 9.31 -25.54
CA THR A 22 6.39 10.09 -25.19
C THR A 22 5.16 9.42 -25.81
N TRP A 23 4.51 8.59 -25.02
CA TRP A 23 3.23 7.99 -25.39
C TRP A 23 2.12 9.04 -25.33
N SER A 24 1.21 9.03 -26.29
CA SER A 24 -0.03 9.80 -26.11
C SER A 24 -0.88 9.13 -25.02
N LYS A 25 -1.72 9.92 -24.33
CA LYS A 25 -2.65 9.37 -23.33
C LYS A 25 -3.50 8.21 -23.86
N ALA A 26 -3.92 8.29 -25.13
CA ALA A 26 -4.66 7.21 -25.78
C ALA A 26 -3.82 5.95 -26.00
N ASP A 27 -2.51 6.09 -26.26
CA ASP A 27 -1.60 4.95 -26.45
C ASP A 27 -1.32 4.27 -25.12
N ILE A 28 -1.17 5.01 -24.02
CA ILE A 28 -1.00 4.47 -22.66
C ILE A 28 -2.15 3.53 -22.30
N GLY A 29 -3.41 3.99 -22.43
CA GLY A 29 -4.58 3.16 -22.14
C GLY A 29 -4.68 1.93 -23.04
N ARG A 30 -4.33 2.06 -24.34
CA ARG A 30 -4.34 0.95 -25.29
C ARG A 30 -3.32 -0.14 -24.94
N VAL A 31 -2.19 0.24 -24.32
CA VAL A 31 -1.15 -0.73 -23.91
C VAL A 31 -1.47 -1.32 -22.54
N LEU A 32 -1.83 -0.47 -21.55
CA LEU A 32 -2.01 -0.93 -20.17
C LEU A 32 -3.33 -1.68 -19.93
N GLY A 33 -4.43 -1.24 -20.57
CA GLY A 33 -5.74 -1.86 -20.37
C GLY A 33 -5.75 -3.37 -20.58
N PRO A 34 -5.28 -3.89 -21.74
CA PRO A 34 -5.18 -5.34 -21.96
C PRO A 34 -4.25 -6.07 -21.00
N LEU A 35 -3.15 -5.45 -20.55
CA LEU A 35 -2.20 -6.05 -19.62
C LEU A 35 -2.82 -6.17 -18.21
N ILE A 36 -3.55 -5.15 -17.75
CA ILE A 36 -4.26 -5.20 -16.48
C ILE A 36 -5.41 -6.20 -16.53
N ALA A 37 -6.15 -6.27 -17.65
CA ALA A 37 -7.20 -7.28 -17.82
C ALA A 37 -6.64 -8.71 -17.82
N GLN A 38 -5.45 -8.93 -18.40
CA GLN A 38 -4.77 -10.22 -18.35
C GLN A 38 -4.28 -10.54 -16.93
N PHE A 39 -3.75 -9.55 -16.20
CA PHE A 39 -3.39 -9.70 -14.79
C PHE A 39 -4.57 -10.17 -13.93
N ASP A 40 -5.76 -9.56 -14.09
CA ASP A 40 -6.98 -10.00 -13.42
C ASP A 40 -7.28 -11.49 -13.72
N ALA A 41 -7.18 -11.89 -15.00
CA ALA A 41 -7.41 -13.25 -15.42
C ALA A 41 -6.39 -14.25 -14.85
N ASP A 42 -5.11 -13.87 -14.81
CA ASP A 42 -4.01 -14.70 -14.30
C ASP A 42 -4.10 -14.87 -12.77
N LEU A 43 -4.64 -13.87 -12.06
CA LEU A 43 -4.98 -13.97 -10.62
C LEU A 43 -6.24 -14.83 -10.38
N GLY A 44 -7.03 -15.14 -11.40
CA GLY A 44 -8.35 -15.72 -11.26
C GLY A 44 -9.38 -14.78 -10.63
N TYR A 45 -9.18 -13.46 -10.80
CA TYR A 45 -10.08 -12.46 -10.24
C TYR A 45 -11.45 -12.50 -10.91
N THR A 46 -12.50 -12.66 -10.13
CA THR A 46 -13.91 -12.70 -10.59
C THR A 46 -14.80 -11.75 -9.79
N GLY A 47 -14.20 -10.78 -9.11
CA GLY A 47 -14.85 -9.89 -8.16
C GLY A 47 -14.47 -10.22 -6.72
N ALA A 48 -14.89 -9.39 -5.80
CA ALA A 48 -14.60 -9.53 -4.38
C ALA A 48 -15.87 -9.63 -3.54
N LYS A 49 -15.75 -10.28 -2.39
CA LYS A 49 -16.75 -10.25 -1.34
C LYS A 49 -16.72 -8.88 -0.66
N SER A 50 -17.89 -8.29 -0.47
CA SER A 50 -18.03 -7.10 0.40
C SER A 50 -18.32 -7.53 1.83
N GLY A 51 -17.86 -6.71 2.78
CA GLY A 51 -18.24 -6.88 4.17
C GLY A 51 -19.74 -6.60 4.39
N ASP A 52 -20.33 -7.32 5.33
CA ASP A 52 -21.68 -7.00 5.81
C ASP A 52 -21.62 -5.66 6.58
N ASP A 53 -22.79 -5.00 6.71
CA ASP A 53 -22.96 -3.80 7.54
C ASP A 53 -21.97 -2.66 7.25
N LEU A 54 -22.03 -2.11 6.03
CA LEU A 54 -21.28 -0.91 5.66
C LEU A 54 -21.66 0.30 6.54
N GLU A 55 -22.93 0.40 6.94
CA GLU A 55 -23.40 1.52 7.78
C GLU A 55 -22.75 1.49 9.18
N GLY A 56 -22.68 0.33 9.80
CA GLY A 56 -21.99 0.15 11.08
C GLY A 56 -20.49 0.42 10.98
N LEU A 57 -19.84 0.02 9.87
CA LEU A 57 -18.44 0.36 9.61
C LEU A 57 -18.23 1.87 9.52
N LEU A 58 -19.05 2.55 8.72
CA LEU A 58 -19.00 4.02 8.58
C LEU A 58 -19.19 4.72 9.90
N GLN A 59 -20.22 4.32 10.66
CA GLN A 59 -20.48 4.87 11.99
C GLN A 59 -19.29 4.67 12.92
N GLY A 60 -18.75 3.45 13.00
CA GLY A 60 -17.60 3.15 13.86
C GLY A 60 -16.36 3.95 13.48
N MET A 61 -16.08 4.10 12.20
CA MET A 61 -14.95 4.93 11.72
C MET A 61 -15.17 6.41 12.00
N HIS A 62 -16.39 6.95 11.82
CA HIS A 62 -16.72 8.34 12.18
C HIS A 62 -16.54 8.60 13.68
N GLU A 63 -17.00 7.69 14.54
CA GLU A 63 -16.81 7.82 15.99
C GLU A 63 -15.33 7.87 16.38
N GLN A 64 -14.48 7.08 15.74
CA GLN A 64 -13.04 7.14 15.95
C GLN A 64 -12.43 8.44 15.39
N ALA A 65 -12.81 8.87 14.19
CA ALA A 65 -12.33 10.10 13.59
C ALA A 65 -12.66 11.34 14.43
N ILE A 66 -13.85 11.39 15.03
CA ILE A 66 -14.24 12.46 15.99
C ILE A 66 -13.32 12.45 17.22
N LYS A 67 -13.02 11.29 17.78
CA LYS A 67 -12.12 11.16 18.95
C LYS A 67 -10.68 11.58 18.61
N ILE A 68 -10.21 11.26 17.40
CA ILE A 68 -8.89 11.65 16.88
C ILE A 68 -8.81 13.17 16.70
N GLY A 69 -9.91 13.81 16.26
CA GLY A 69 -10.00 15.27 16.12
C GLY A 69 -9.30 15.82 14.89
N ILE A 70 -8.88 14.99 13.92
CA ILE A 70 -8.34 15.46 12.63
C ILE A 70 -9.51 15.85 11.73
N PRO A 71 -9.56 17.11 11.21
CA PRO A 71 -10.62 17.54 10.31
C PRO A 71 -10.65 16.73 8.99
N TYR A 72 -11.84 16.30 8.59
CA TYR A 72 -12.05 15.61 7.31
C TYR A 72 -13.38 16.06 6.65
N PRO A 73 -13.56 17.36 6.41
CA PRO A 73 -14.78 17.86 5.76
C PRO A 73 -14.90 17.27 4.35
N GLU A 74 -16.14 17.06 3.89
CA GLU A 74 -16.44 16.54 2.56
C GLU A 74 -15.69 17.32 1.47
N GLY A 75 -15.13 16.61 0.48
CA GLY A 75 -14.32 17.17 -0.59
C GLY A 75 -12.89 17.55 -0.23
N SER A 76 -12.50 17.44 1.06
CA SER A 76 -11.11 17.65 1.47
C SER A 76 -10.25 16.43 1.13
N HIS A 77 -8.91 16.63 1.09
CA HIS A 77 -7.96 15.55 0.95
C HIS A 77 -8.14 14.49 2.06
N SER A 78 -8.31 14.90 3.31
CA SER A 78 -8.57 14.00 4.44
C SER A 78 -9.87 13.20 4.27
N TRP A 79 -10.91 13.78 3.65
CA TRP A 79 -12.13 13.06 3.30
C TRP A 79 -11.88 11.96 2.25
N TYR A 80 -11.13 12.27 1.20
CA TYR A 80 -10.77 11.25 0.21
C TYR A 80 -9.93 10.13 0.83
N SER A 81 -8.99 10.46 1.72
CA SER A 81 -8.20 9.49 2.46
C SER A 81 -9.06 8.63 3.40
N PHE A 82 -10.07 9.23 4.06
CA PHE A 82 -11.03 8.50 4.88
C PHE A 82 -11.83 7.49 4.03
N LYS A 83 -12.24 7.87 2.82
CA LYS A 83 -12.89 6.94 1.88
C LYS A 83 -12.00 5.77 1.52
N VAL A 84 -10.69 5.99 1.29
CA VAL A 84 -9.74 4.87 1.07
C VAL A 84 -9.80 3.88 2.22
N GLY A 85 -9.79 4.37 3.46
CA GLY A 85 -9.90 3.51 4.65
C GLY A 85 -11.18 2.71 4.70
N VAL A 86 -12.32 3.33 4.34
CA VAL A 86 -13.61 2.62 4.29
C VAL A 86 -13.59 1.52 3.23
N TYR A 87 -13.13 1.83 2.00
CA TYR A 87 -13.03 0.84 0.92
C TYR A 87 -12.11 -0.30 1.31
N TYR A 88 -10.96 0.01 1.89
CA TYR A 88 -10.01 -1.00 2.35
C TYR A 88 -10.64 -1.95 3.37
N ALA A 89 -11.23 -1.40 4.45
CA ALA A 89 -11.84 -2.19 5.50
C ALA A 89 -13.05 -3.03 5.02
N HIS A 90 -13.82 -2.48 4.07
CA HIS A 90 -15.02 -3.12 3.56
C HIS A 90 -14.73 -4.27 2.58
N LEU A 91 -13.72 -4.11 1.75
CA LEU A 91 -13.39 -5.05 0.67
C LEU A 91 -12.26 -6.00 1.02
N CYS A 92 -11.19 -5.52 1.70
CA CYS A 92 -10.04 -6.38 2.02
C CYS A 92 -10.26 -7.22 3.30
N TYR A 93 -11.17 -6.80 4.19
CA TYR A 93 -11.46 -7.51 5.45
C TYR A 93 -12.95 -7.81 5.63
N PRO A 94 -13.64 -8.38 4.63
CA PRO A 94 -15.09 -8.52 4.64
C PRO A 94 -15.61 -9.39 5.78
N SER A 95 -14.86 -10.41 6.17
CA SER A 95 -15.24 -11.40 7.19
C SER A 95 -14.69 -11.11 8.59
N HIS A 96 -13.96 -9.99 8.77
CA HIS A 96 -13.38 -9.63 10.06
C HIS A 96 -14.43 -9.02 11.01
N PRO A 97 -14.24 -9.16 12.34
CA PRO A 97 -15.09 -8.48 13.32
C PRO A 97 -15.12 -6.96 13.08
N MET A 98 -16.26 -6.33 13.36
CA MET A 98 -16.46 -4.91 13.09
C MET A 98 -15.39 -4.01 13.73
N ASP A 99 -14.97 -4.30 14.95
CA ASP A 99 -13.94 -3.51 15.65
C ASP A 99 -12.55 -3.62 15.00
N VAL A 100 -12.22 -4.77 14.39
CA VAL A 100 -11.01 -4.94 13.57
C VAL A 100 -11.14 -4.16 12.26
N ARG A 101 -12.30 -4.23 11.59
CA ARG A 101 -12.57 -3.47 10.36
C ARG A 101 -12.49 -1.96 10.59
N VAL A 102 -13.07 -1.47 11.68
CA VAL A 102 -12.96 -0.05 12.08
C VAL A 102 -11.50 0.33 12.35
N TYR A 103 -10.75 -0.53 13.07
CA TYR A 103 -9.32 -0.30 13.32
C TYR A 103 -8.53 -0.18 12.00
N THR A 104 -8.67 -1.14 11.11
CA THR A 104 -7.92 -1.16 9.84
C THR A 104 -8.34 -0.02 8.91
N GLY A 105 -9.62 0.34 8.88
CA GLY A 105 -10.11 1.48 8.10
C GLY A 105 -9.54 2.81 8.56
N VAL A 106 -9.54 3.06 9.88
CA VAL A 106 -8.95 4.29 10.45
C VAL A 106 -7.43 4.28 10.33
N TYR A 107 -6.77 3.13 10.52
CA TYR A 107 -5.35 2.97 10.26
C TYR A 107 -5.00 3.39 8.81
N THR A 108 -5.78 2.92 7.83
CA THR A 108 -5.57 3.25 6.41
C THR A 108 -5.78 4.75 6.15
N TRP A 109 -6.82 5.35 6.74
CA TRP A 109 -7.01 6.80 6.66
C TRP A 109 -5.79 7.58 7.15
N LEU A 110 -5.29 7.21 8.34
CA LEU A 110 -4.10 7.85 8.93
C LEU A 110 -2.85 7.58 8.09
N ALA A 111 -2.66 6.34 7.58
CA ALA A 111 -1.52 5.99 6.73
C ALA A 111 -1.46 6.86 5.47
N VAL A 112 -2.59 7.06 4.77
CA VAL A 112 -2.64 7.95 3.59
C VAL A 112 -2.30 9.40 3.95
N LEU A 113 -2.77 9.89 5.11
CA LEU A 113 -2.41 11.24 5.57
C LEU A 113 -0.93 11.37 5.97
N VAL A 114 -0.33 10.31 6.50
CA VAL A 114 1.11 10.25 6.81
C VAL A 114 1.94 10.27 5.54
N ASP A 115 1.56 9.48 4.54
CA ASP A 115 2.19 9.41 3.22
C ASP A 115 2.34 10.82 2.61
N ASP A 116 1.22 11.49 2.49
CA ASP A 116 1.18 12.86 1.95
C ASP A 116 1.82 13.91 2.86
N GLY A 117 1.82 13.70 4.17
CA GLY A 117 2.35 14.64 5.17
C GLY A 117 3.84 14.53 5.36
N ALA A 118 4.37 13.30 5.43
CA ALA A 118 5.77 13.06 5.75
C ALA A 118 6.71 13.48 4.60
N SER A 119 6.29 13.28 3.36
CA SER A 119 7.05 13.72 2.18
C SER A 119 7.06 15.25 2.03
N LYS A 120 5.97 15.95 2.41
CA LYS A 120 5.84 17.42 2.30
C LYS A 120 6.57 18.17 3.42
N ASP A 121 6.59 17.64 4.63
CA ASP A 121 7.31 18.24 5.78
C ASP A 121 8.13 17.18 6.53
N PRO A 122 9.20 16.67 5.90
CA PRO A 122 10.00 15.59 6.45
C PRO A 122 10.63 15.91 7.81
N LYS A 123 10.87 17.20 8.13
CA LYS A 123 11.44 17.60 9.42
C LYS A 123 10.53 17.24 10.60
N LEU A 124 9.22 17.38 10.43
CA LEU A 124 8.26 17.01 11.47
C LEU A 124 8.28 15.51 11.77
N TRP A 125 8.61 14.71 10.77
CA TRP A 125 8.56 13.25 10.87
C TRP A 125 9.91 12.61 11.22
N GLN A 126 11.04 13.32 11.08
CA GLN A 126 12.37 12.81 11.47
C GLN A 126 12.44 12.43 12.95
N ASP A 127 11.76 13.17 13.83
CA ASP A 127 11.73 12.89 15.27
C ASP A 127 10.63 11.90 15.68
N PHE A 128 9.79 11.45 14.74
CA PHE A 128 8.63 10.60 15.05
C PHE A 128 9.06 9.34 15.82
N MET A 129 10.05 8.61 15.31
CA MET A 129 10.47 7.34 15.89
C MET A 129 11.04 7.52 17.30
N ILE A 130 11.89 8.52 17.54
CA ILE A 130 12.46 8.73 18.87
C ILE A 130 11.37 9.11 19.88
N ARG A 131 10.41 9.97 19.49
CA ARG A 131 9.27 10.32 20.33
C ARG A 131 8.37 9.11 20.61
N PHE A 132 8.12 8.28 19.59
CA PHE A 132 7.37 7.04 19.74
C PHE A 132 8.01 6.07 20.73
N GLN A 133 9.34 5.85 20.64
CA GLN A 133 10.07 4.91 21.49
C GLN A 133 10.25 5.42 22.94
N THR A 134 10.38 6.73 23.12
CA THR A 134 10.59 7.33 24.45
C THR A 134 9.29 7.72 25.15
N GLY A 135 8.13 7.56 24.47
CA GLY A 135 6.82 7.93 25.03
C GLY A 135 6.59 9.44 25.09
N LEU A 136 7.38 10.25 24.38
CA LEU A 136 7.14 11.67 24.27
C LEU A 136 5.93 11.97 23.37
N GLU A 137 5.25 13.08 23.67
CA GLU A 137 4.19 13.61 22.82
C GLU A 137 4.72 13.90 21.41
N GLN A 138 3.96 13.54 20.38
CA GLN A 138 4.32 13.78 19.00
C GLN A 138 4.18 15.26 18.61
N ALA A 139 4.81 15.66 17.51
CA ALA A 139 4.90 17.05 17.09
C ALA A 139 3.58 17.65 16.59
N THR A 140 2.67 16.81 16.09
CA THR A 140 1.38 17.25 15.49
C THR A 140 0.25 16.31 15.90
N PRO A 141 -1.03 16.77 15.81
CA PRO A 141 -2.17 15.89 16.03
C PRO A 141 -2.17 14.64 15.15
N LEU A 142 -1.75 14.75 13.89
CA LEU A 142 -1.67 13.61 12.97
C LEU A 142 -0.62 12.59 13.42
N SER A 143 0.60 13.05 13.72
CA SER A 143 1.65 12.15 14.18
C SER A 143 1.33 11.53 15.55
N GLN A 144 0.61 12.25 16.44
CA GLN A 144 0.13 11.69 17.70
C GLN A 144 -0.93 10.61 17.46
N ALA A 145 -1.93 10.88 16.61
CA ALA A 145 -2.94 9.89 16.26
C ALA A 145 -2.32 8.64 15.63
N TRP A 146 -1.34 8.82 14.73
CA TRP A 146 -0.60 7.71 14.13
C TRP A 146 0.10 6.87 15.20
N ALA A 147 0.87 7.49 16.11
CA ALA A 147 1.55 6.80 17.19
C ALA A 147 0.59 6.01 18.09
N ASP A 148 -0.57 6.58 18.43
CA ASP A 148 -1.56 5.94 19.28
C ASP A 148 -2.24 4.77 18.57
N TYR A 149 -2.54 4.90 17.27
CA TYR A 149 -3.10 3.81 16.47
C TYR A 149 -2.11 2.65 16.27
N LEU A 150 -0.82 2.92 16.13
CA LEU A 150 0.18 1.85 16.10
C LEU A 150 0.17 1.04 17.40
N ARG A 151 0.10 1.71 18.56
CA ARG A 151 0.01 1.02 19.87
C ARG A 151 -1.29 0.25 20.05
N LEU A 152 -2.38 0.72 19.44
CA LEU A 152 -3.69 0.06 19.52
C LEU A 152 -3.69 -1.33 18.85
N SER A 153 -2.72 -1.64 17.96
CA SER A 153 -2.57 -2.95 17.32
C SER A 153 -2.52 -4.11 18.31
N TYR A 154 -1.94 -3.93 19.50
CA TYR A 154 -1.89 -4.95 20.56
C TYR A 154 -3.26 -5.41 21.05
N LYS A 155 -4.31 -4.60 20.87
CA LYS A 155 -5.69 -5.01 21.20
C LYS A 155 -6.14 -6.18 20.31
N PHE A 156 -5.83 -6.12 19.03
CA PHE A 156 -6.37 -7.01 18.00
C PHE A 156 -5.43 -8.15 17.61
N TYR A 157 -4.13 -7.95 17.77
CA TYR A 157 -3.09 -8.87 17.31
C TYR A 157 -2.27 -9.43 18.48
N SER A 158 -1.65 -10.61 18.26
CA SER A 158 -0.70 -11.13 19.25
C SER A 158 0.51 -10.19 19.38
N PRO A 159 1.24 -10.20 20.50
CA PRO A 159 2.37 -9.29 20.68
C PRO A 159 3.39 -9.33 19.55
N ILE A 160 3.72 -10.51 19.02
CA ILE A 160 4.68 -10.65 17.93
C ILE A 160 4.15 -10.04 16.62
N VAL A 161 2.88 -10.29 16.30
CA VAL A 161 2.22 -9.73 15.10
C VAL A 161 2.09 -8.22 15.21
N ALA A 162 1.67 -7.71 16.37
CA ALA A 162 1.61 -6.26 16.62
C ALA A 162 2.98 -5.58 16.48
N ASN A 163 4.06 -6.25 16.93
CA ASN A 163 5.42 -5.76 16.74
C ASN A 163 5.78 -5.60 15.26
N PHE A 164 5.43 -6.56 14.40
CA PHE A 164 5.67 -6.46 12.96
C PHE A 164 4.82 -5.37 12.30
N ILE A 165 3.53 -5.25 12.67
CA ILE A 165 2.68 -4.14 12.22
C ILE A 165 3.32 -2.80 12.56
N ILE A 166 3.75 -2.61 13.80
CA ILE A 166 4.39 -1.38 14.27
C ILE A 166 5.70 -1.15 13.52
N THR A 167 6.56 -2.15 13.40
CA THR A 167 7.87 -2.01 12.74
C THR A 167 7.72 -1.63 11.26
N SER A 168 6.81 -2.29 10.54
CA SER A 168 6.50 -1.93 9.15
C SER A 168 5.97 -0.50 9.04
N SER A 169 5.07 -0.10 9.93
CA SER A 169 4.55 1.28 9.98
C SER A 169 5.63 2.32 10.31
N LEU A 170 6.60 1.99 11.17
CA LEU A 170 7.74 2.86 11.45
C LEU A 170 8.69 2.95 10.26
N ASN A 171 8.92 1.84 9.53
CA ASN A 171 9.67 1.85 8.28
C ASN A 171 9.00 2.75 7.25
N PHE A 172 7.69 2.62 7.07
CA PHE A 172 6.88 3.47 6.20
C PHE A 172 7.03 4.97 6.53
N THR A 173 6.88 5.34 7.80
CA THR A 173 7.03 6.72 8.25
C THR A 173 8.43 7.26 7.95
N ASN A 174 9.48 6.45 8.19
CA ASN A 174 10.86 6.83 7.90
C ASN A 174 11.15 6.92 6.40
N ALA A 175 10.61 6.01 5.59
CA ALA A 175 10.80 6.01 4.14
C ALA A 175 10.19 7.28 3.51
N ASN A 176 8.97 7.64 3.88
CA ASN A 176 8.31 8.87 3.41
C ASN A 176 9.09 10.14 3.83
N ALA A 177 9.61 10.18 5.06
CA ALA A 177 10.48 11.29 5.49
C ALA A 177 11.81 11.32 4.71
N LEU A 178 12.36 10.15 4.36
CA LEU A 178 13.57 10.02 3.54
C LEU A 178 13.33 10.51 2.12
N GLU A 179 12.18 10.15 1.52
CA GLU A 179 11.78 10.60 0.18
C GLU A 179 11.70 12.12 0.09
N GLY A 180 11.07 12.77 1.05
CA GLY A 180 10.96 14.22 1.10
C GLY A 180 12.27 14.96 1.44
N SER A 181 13.28 14.29 2.01
CA SER A 181 14.49 14.94 2.50
C SER A 181 15.77 14.57 1.75
N GLU A 182 16.07 13.29 1.66
CA GLU A 182 17.37 12.80 1.17
C GLU A 182 17.30 12.29 -0.28
N LEU A 183 16.19 11.69 -0.69
CA LEU A 183 16.04 11.14 -2.03
C LEU A 183 16.28 12.18 -3.15
N PRO A 184 15.79 13.44 -3.03
CA PRO A 184 16.06 14.47 -4.05
C PRO A 184 17.53 14.84 -4.21
N ARG A 185 18.38 14.53 -3.20
CA ARG A 185 19.82 14.79 -3.19
C ARG A 185 20.64 13.57 -3.57
N MET A 186 20.01 12.40 -3.71
CA MET A 186 20.71 11.17 -4.00
C MET A 186 21.23 11.14 -5.44
N SER A 187 22.53 10.96 -5.58
CA SER A 187 23.12 10.67 -6.89
C SER A 187 22.91 9.21 -7.27
N ARG A 188 22.09 8.97 -8.31
CA ARG A 188 21.81 7.62 -8.79
C ARG A 188 23.05 7.03 -9.50
N THR A 189 23.35 5.76 -9.26
CA THR A 189 24.45 5.02 -9.88
C THR A 189 23.98 3.69 -10.42
N THR A 190 24.63 3.16 -11.44
CA THR A 190 24.30 1.86 -12.03
C THR A 190 24.48 0.67 -11.08
N GLY A 191 25.15 0.88 -9.93
CA GLY A 191 25.32 -0.12 -8.87
C GLY A 191 24.10 -0.30 -7.97
N GLY A 192 23.17 0.67 -7.96
CA GLY A 192 22.04 0.70 -7.04
C GLY A 192 20.83 -0.16 -7.45
N LYS A 193 21.00 -1.27 -8.14
CA LYS A 193 19.92 -2.08 -8.73
C LYS A 193 18.86 -2.57 -7.74
N ASN A 194 19.23 -2.80 -6.48
CA ASN A 194 18.30 -3.25 -5.45
C ASN A 194 17.60 -2.09 -4.72
N TRP A 195 18.00 -0.84 -5.00
CA TRP A 195 17.44 0.33 -4.34
C TRP A 195 15.93 0.50 -4.57
N PRO A 196 15.40 0.36 -5.79
CA PRO A 196 13.96 0.51 -6.02
C PRO A 196 13.13 -0.43 -5.17
N TYR A 197 13.48 -1.71 -5.13
CA TYR A 197 12.74 -2.68 -4.31
C TYR A 197 12.91 -2.44 -2.81
N TYR A 198 14.13 -2.06 -2.35
CA TYR A 198 14.34 -1.73 -0.96
C TYR A 198 13.46 -0.57 -0.50
N LEU A 199 13.40 0.51 -1.30
CA LEU A 199 12.56 1.66 -0.98
C LEU A 199 11.08 1.26 -0.98
N ARG A 200 10.63 0.57 -2.03
CA ARG A 200 9.24 0.13 -2.18
C ARG A 200 8.77 -0.77 -1.03
N ASP A 201 9.62 -1.65 -0.54
CA ASP A 201 9.34 -2.49 0.63
C ASP A 201 9.19 -1.66 1.92
N LYS A 202 9.82 -0.50 2.00
CA LYS A 202 9.76 0.37 3.19
C LYS A 202 8.62 1.40 3.11
N ASP A 203 8.38 1.98 1.94
CA ASP A 203 7.38 3.05 1.75
C ASP A 203 5.93 2.54 1.58
N GLY A 204 5.75 1.29 1.17
CA GLY A 204 4.43 0.75 0.82
C GLY A 204 3.52 0.37 2.00
N VAL A 205 4.05 0.27 3.20
CA VAL A 205 3.35 -0.24 4.42
C VAL A 205 2.63 -1.59 4.22
N SER A 206 2.93 -2.29 3.13
CA SER A 206 2.25 -3.52 2.68
C SER A 206 2.37 -4.64 3.70
N GLU A 207 3.55 -4.82 4.33
CA GLU A 207 3.78 -5.83 5.36
C GLU A 207 2.85 -5.65 6.57
N ALA A 208 2.55 -4.40 6.97
CA ALA A 208 1.59 -4.17 8.05
C ALA A 208 0.19 -4.68 7.69
N TYR A 209 -0.27 -4.44 6.47
CA TYR A 209 -1.57 -4.94 5.99
C TYR A 209 -1.62 -6.47 5.90
N VAL A 210 -0.51 -7.10 5.50
CA VAL A 210 -0.40 -8.56 5.50
C VAL A 210 -0.61 -9.10 6.91
N TRP A 211 0.11 -8.57 7.90
CA TRP A 211 -0.05 -8.99 9.29
C TRP A 211 -1.46 -8.70 9.84
N MET A 212 -2.09 -7.61 9.40
CA MET A 212 -3.46 -7.25 9.79
C MET A 212 -4.52 -8.20 9.23
N THR A 213 -4.20 -9.00 8.22
CA THR A 213 -5.11 -10.03 7.69
C THR A 213 -5.44 -11.10 8.74
N PHE A 214 -4.61 -11.27 9.77
CA PHE A 214 -4.70 -12.39 10.71
C PHE A 214 -4.87 -11.94 12.17
N PRO A 215 -6.03 -11.33 12.55
CA PRO A 215 -6.30 -10.96 13.94
C PRO A 215 -6.32 -12.19 14.86
N LYS A 216 -5.74 -12.05 16.06
CA LYS A 216 -5.51 -13.16 17.01
C LYS A 216 -6.75 -13.92 17.44
N ALA A 217 -7.92 -13.27 17.41
CA ALA A 217 -9.18 -13.90 17.80
C ALA A 217 -9.66 -14.95 16.78
N LEU A 218 -9.30 -14.79 15.50
CA LEU A 218 -9.69 -15.69 14.41
C LEU A 218 -8.52 -16.58 13.96
N TYR A 219 -7.29 -16.06 14.02
CA TYR A 219 -6.08 -16.66 13.47
C TYR A 219 -4.95 -16.69 14.50
N PRO A 220 -5.08 -17.51 15.56
CA PRO A 220 -4.12 -17.50 16.68
C PRO A 220 -2.77 -18.13 16.35
N ASP A 221 -2.70 -19.02 15.36
CA ASP A 221 -1.47 -19.74 15.01
C ASP A 221 -0.68 -19.01 13.91
N VAL A 222 0.31 -18.21 14.34
CA VAL A 222 1.21 -17.47 13.44
C VAL A 222 2.02 -18.42 12.54
N SER A 223 2.37 -19.62 13.02
CA SER A 223 3.16 -20.58 12.25
C SER A 223 2.42 -21.09 11.01
N ALA A 224 1.10 -20.98 11.00
CA ALA A 224 0.28 -21.42 9.88
C ALA A 224 0.39 -20.53 8.63
N TYR A 225 0.89 -19.29 8.75
CA TYR A 225 0.94 -18.34 7.62
C TYR A 225 2.26 -17.56 7.49
N MET A 226 3.13 -17.56 8.50
CA MET A 226 4.33 -16.71 8.49
C MET A 226 5.27 -16.96 7.30
N GLU A 227 5.29 -18.19 6.75
CA GLU A 227 6.10 -18.53 5.58
C GLU A 227 5.62 -17.81 4.31
N ALA A 228 4.33 -17.45 4.23
CA ALA A 228 3.75 -16.72 3.10
C ALA A 228 3.93 -15.19 3.18
N ILE A 229 4.31 -14.65 4.33
CA ILE A 229 4.40 -13.19 4.56
C ILE A 229 5.25 -12.47 3.50
N PRO A 230 6.45 -12.95 3.09
CA PRO A 230 7.23 -12.25 2.09
C PRO A 230 6.52 -12.11 0.73
N ASP A 231 5.87 -13.19 0.28
CA ASP A 231 5.11 -13.17 -0.98
C ASP A 231 3.81 -12.35 -0.86
N MET A 232 3.14 -12.38 0.28
CA MET A 232 1.98 -11.53 0.56
C MET A 232 2.34 -10.04 0.55
N ASN A 233 3.49 -9.67 1.14
CA ASN A 233 4.02 -8.32 1.12
C ASN A 233 4.33 -7.86 -0.32
N MET A 234 4.97 -8.72 -1.10
CA MET A 234 5.23 -8.48 -2.52
C MET A 234 3.92 -8.28 -3.29
N TYR A 235 2.94 -9.16 -3.10
CA TYR A 235 1.64 -9.09 -3.75
C TYR A 235 0.93 -7.75 -3.50
N ILE A 236 0.81 -7.30 -2.26
CA ILE A 236 0.17 -6.01 -1.95
C ILE A 236 0.91 -4.85 -2.61
N SER A 237 2.26 -4.84 -2.53
CA SER A 237 3.07 -3.81 -3.16
C SER A 237 2.89 -3.77 -4.67
N PHE A 238 3.06 -4.91 -5.33
CA PHE A 238 3.05 -4.99 -6.80
C PHE A 238 1.64 -4.85 -7.38
N THR A 239 0.61 -5.43 -6.75
CA THR A 239 -0.78 -5.19 -7.16
C THR A 239 -1.09 -3.68 -7.13
N ASN A 240 -0.64 -2.94 -6.10
CA ASN A 240 -0.81 -1.49 -6.07
C ASN A 240 -0.05 -0.83 -7.24
N ASP A 241 1.23 -1.17 -7.46
CA ASP A 241 2.04 -0.62 -8.54
C ASP A 241 1.43 -0.90 -9.92
N ILE A 242 0.83 -2.09 -10.11
CA ILE A 242 0.17 -2.46 -11.38
C ILE A 242 -1.11 -1.65 -11.59
N LEU A 243 -1.97 -1.55 -10.56
CA LEU A 243 -3.30 -0.95 -10.69
C LEU A 243 -3.30 0.58 -10.57
N SER A 244 -2.24 1.18 -10.02
CA SER A 244 -2.04 2.64 -9.96
C SER A 244 -1.28 3.18 -11.17
N PHE A 245 -0.52 2.36 -11.87
CA PHE A 245 0.41 2.80 -12.93
C PHE A 245 -0.26 3.61 -14.05
N TYR A 246 -1.49 3.22 -14.46
CA TYR A 246 -2.21 4.00 -15.46
C TYR A 246 -2.46 5.45 -15.00
N LYS A 247 -2.90 5.66 -13.76
CA LYS A 247 -3.09 6.98 -13.18
C LYS A 247 -1.76 7.75 -13.13
N GLU A 248 -0.68 7.11 -12.70
CA GLU A 248 0.64 7.70 -12.55
C GLU A 248 1.21 8.16 -13.90
N GLU A 249 1.12 7.31 -14.93
CA GLU A 249 1.50 7.68 -16.30
C GLU A 249 0.66 8.83 -16.84
N MET A 250 -0.66 8.85 -16.55
CA MET A 250 -1.55 9.93 -16.99
C MET A 250 -1.28 11.27 -16.30
N ASP A 251 -0.79 11.23 -15.07
CA ASP A 251 -0.44 12.40 -14.27
C ASP A 251 1.03 12.82 -14.49
N GLY A 252 1.82 11.99 -15.21
CA GLY A 252 3.24 12.24 -15.51
C GLY A 252 4.16 12.00 -14.30
N GLU A 253 3.74 11.15 -13.36
CA GLU A 253 4.54 10.75 -12.21
C GLU A 253 5.69 9.84 -12.66
N THR A 254 6.93 10.15 -12.26
CA THR A 254 8.14 9.39 -12.60
C THR A 254 8.85 8.81 -11.38
N ASP A 255 8.37 9.12 -10.18
CA ASP A 255 9.02 8.74 -8.92
C ASP A 255 8.40 7.45 -8.31
N ASN A 256 7.75 6.63 -9.16
CA ASN A 256 7.20 5.34 -8.75
C ASN A 256 8.23 4.20 -8.88
N TYR A 257 7.89 3.05 -8.27
CA TYR A 257 8.73 1.85 -8.28
C TYR A 257 9.09 1.37 -9.69
N LEU A 258 8.12 1.32 -10.61
CA LEU A 258 8.30 0.81 -11.96
C LEU A 258 9.29 1.66 -12.75
N SER A 259 9.14 2.99 -12.70
CA SER A 259 10.05 3.94 -13.34
C SER A 259 11.44 3.90 -12.73
N SER A 260 11.54 3.80 -11.40
CA SER A 260 12.80 3.67 -10.70
C SER A 260 13.52 2.37 -11.07
N ARG A 261 12.81 1.23 -11.09
CA ARG A 261 13.37 -0.07 -11.51
C ARG A 261 13.82 -0.04 -12.95
N ALA A 262 13.02 0.51 -13.86
CA ALA A 262 13.37 0.66 -15.28
C ALA A 262 14.67 1.45 -15.46
N TYR A 263 14.84 2.55 -14.71
CA TYR A 263 16.08 3.32 -14.71
C TYR A 263 17.30 2.48 -14.33
N TYR A 264 17.28 1.79 -13.20
CA TYR A 264 18.44 1.03 -12.71
C TYR A 264 18.75 -0.22 -13.54
N GLU A 265 17.73 -0.81 -14.19
CA GLU A 265 17.91 -1.97 -15.06
C GLU A 265 18.22 -1.58 -16.51
N GLY A 266 18.09 -0.30 -16.87
CA GLY A 266 18.27 0.17 -18.26
C GLY A 266 17.22 -0.40 -19.21
N LYS A 267 16.00 -0.59 -18.73
CA LYS A 267 14.87 -1.18 -19.46
C LYS A 267 13.81 -0.13 -19.79
N ASP A 268 12.97 -0.48 -20.76
CA ASP A 268 11.70 0.21 -21.00
C ASP A 268 10.74 -0.04 -19.83
N VAL A 269 10.02 0.99 -19.35
CA VAL A 269 9.14 0.88 -18.18
C VAL A 269 7.98 -0.10 -18.41
N TYR A 270 7.47 -0.20 -19.64
CA TYR A 270 6.41 -1.16 -19.96
C TYR A 270 6.93 -2.62 -20.02
N ALA A 271 8.23 -2.81 -20.28
CA ALA A 271 8.85 -4.12 -20.11
C ALA A 271 8.92 -4.50 -18.64
N VAL A 272 9.33 -3.57 -17.77
CA VAL A 272 9.33 -3.75 -16.31
C VAL A 272 7.92 -3.99 -15.78
N PHE A 273 6.92 -3.27 -16.30
CA PHE A 273 5.51 -3.46 -15.93
C PHE A 273 5.05 -4.92 -16.16
N ARG A 274 5.41 -5.52 -17.31
CA ARG A 274 5.10 -6.93 -17.59
C ARG A 274 5.83 -7.89 -16.65
N GLU A 275 7.10 -7.59 -16.33
CA GLU A 275 7.88 -8.39 -15.38
C GLU A 275 7.24 -8.35 -13.99
N VAL A 276 6.82 -7.18 -13.51
CA VAL A 276 6.17 -7.02 -12.22
C VAL A 276 4.81 -7.74 -12.17
N ILE A 277 4.03 -7.71 -13.26
CA ILE A 277 2.82 -8.53 -13.36
C ILE A 277 3.14 -10.03 -13.16
N GLN A 278 4.17 -10.55 -13.86
CA GLN A 278 4.53 -11.96 -13.74
C GLN A 278 5.02 -12.30 -12.32
N GLU A 279 5.85 -11.44 -11.75
CA GLU A 279 6.37 -11.62 -10.38
C GLU A 279 5.23 -11.64 -9.34
N ASP A 280 4.21 -10.81 -9.52
CA ASP A 280 3.04 -10.73 -8.64
C ASP A 280 2.14 -11.96 -8.75
N VAL A 281 1.86 -12.42 -9.97
CA VAL A 281 1.13 -13.66 -10.23
C VAL A 281 1.87 -14.87 -9.63
N ASP A 282 3.20 -14.93 -9.80
CA ASP A 282 4.02 -15.99 -9.22
C ASP A 282 4.02 -15.95 -7.69
N ALA A 283 4.04 -14.75 -7.08
CA ALA A 283 3.90 -14.58 -5.64
C ALA A 283 2.55 -15.11 -5.15
N ASN A 284 1.45 -14.73 -5.81
CA ASN A 284 0.11 -15.23 -5.47
C ASN A 284 0.03 -16.76 -5.55
N HIS A 285 0.65 -17.37 -6.56
CA HIS A 285 0.73 -18.83 -6.69
C HIS A 285 1.50 -19.46 -5.51
N ARG A 286 2.67 -18.91 -5.13
CA ARG A 286 3.46 -19.41 -3.98
C ARG A 286 2.70 -19.29 -2.66
N ILE A 287 1.98 -18.20 -2.44
CA ILE A 287 1.10 -18.03 -1.28
C ILE A 287 0.07 -19.17 -1.21
N GLY A 288 -0.57 -19.48 -2.35
CA GLY A 288 -1.52 -20.60 -2.44
C GLY A 288 -0.90 -21.94 -2.11
N LEU A 289 0.38 -22.17 -2.45
CA LEU A 289 1.10 -23.40 -2.09
C LEU A 289 1.36 -23.49 -0.59
N VAL A 290 1.80 -22.37 0.03
CA VAL A 290 2.06 -22.32 1.48
C VAL A 290 0.78 -22.52 2.28
N LEU A 291 -0.33 -21.90 1.87
CA LEU A 291 -1.59 -21.95 2.61
C LEU A 291 -2.45 -23.18 2.30
N ARG A 292 -2.01 -24.06 1.42
CA ARG A 292 -2.76 -25.28 1.05
C ARG A 292 -3.04 -26.14 2.28
N GLY A 293 -4.31 -26.50 2.48
CA GLY A 293 -4.78 -27.28 3.63
C GLY A 293 -4.88 -26.49 4.93
N ARG A 294 -4.75 -25.15 4.87
CA ARG A 294 -4.90 -24.24 6.00
C ARG A 294 -6.08 -23.31 5.75
N GLU A 295 -7.24 -23.88 5.49
CA GLU A 295 -8.42 -23.20 4.91
C GLU A 295 -8.83 -21.89 5.59
N PRO A 296 -8.85 -21.72 6.93
CA PRO A 296 -9.19 -20.43 7.52
C PRO A 296 -8.22 -19.31 7.12
N TYR A 297 -6.93 -19.62 7.02
CA TYR A 297 -5.89 -18.66 6.64
C TYR A 297 -5.89 -18.41 5.13
N ALA A 298 -6.07 -19.47 4.33
CA ALA A 298 -6.19 -19.37 2.88
C ALA A 298 -7.40 -18.51 2.47
N GLN A 299 -8.54 -18.70 3.12
CA GLN A 299 -9.75 -17.93 2.87
C GLN A 299 -9.56 -16.45 3.24
N ALA A 300 -8.95 -16.16 4.40
CA ALA A 300 -8.68 -14.80 4.83
C ALA A 300 -7.77 -14.06 3.84
N TRP A 301 -6.72 -14.73 3.38
CA TRP A 301 -5.83 -14.17 2.35
C TRP A 301 -6.55 -13.96 1.03
N HIS A 302 -7.30 -14.95 0.56
CA HIS A 302 -8.06 -14.85 -0.68
C HIS A 302 -9.03 -13.65 -0.66
N GLU A 303 -9.79 -13.49 0.44
CA GLU A 303 -10.68 -12.34 0.61
C GLU A 303 -9.92 -11.02 0.58
N HIS A 304 -8.75 -10.95 1.25
CA HIS A 304 -7.89 -9.77 1.22
C HIS A 304 -7.40 -9.48 -0.20
N ALA A 305 -6.80 -10.45 -0.86
CA ALA A 305 -6.19 -10.28 -2.18
C ALA A 305 -7.21 -9.82 -3.24
N MET A 306 -8.37 -10.49 -3.30
CA MET A 306 -9.45 -10.12 -4.23
C MET A 306 -10.06 -8.76 -3.84
N GLY A 307 -10.23 -8.50 -2.55
CA GLY A 307 -10.71 -7.21 -2.05
C GLY A 307 -9.78 -6.05 -2.38
N PHE A 308 -8.48 -6.29 -2.38
CA PHE A 308 -7.49 -5.27 -2.72
C PHE A 308 -7.54 -4.88 -4.21
N VAL A 309 -7.68 -5.86 -5.11
CA VAL A 309 -7.95 -5.59 -6.54
C VAL A 309 -9.27 -4.82 -6.71
N ALA A 310 -10.35 -5.29 -6.07
CA ALA A 310 -11.67 -4.65 -6.15
C ALA A 310 -11.65 -3.20 -5.64
N MET A 311 -10.92 -2.92 -4.56
CA MET A 311 -10.75 -1.57 -4.02
C MET A 311 -10.15 -0.63 -5.08
N HIS A 312 -9.06 -1.03 -5.74
CA HIS A 312 -8.43 -0.23 -6.79
C HIS A 312 -9.38 0.02 -7.96
N LYS A 313 -10.10 -1.02 -8.40
CA LYS A 313 -11.05 -0.92 -9.51
C LYS A 313 -12.29 -0.08 -9.19
N SER A 314 -12.62 0.07 -7.90
CA SER A 314 -13.81 0.82 -7.45
C SER A 314 -13.54 2.30 -7.19
N MET A 315 -12.28 2.67 -6.95
CA MET A 315 -11.95 4.04 -6.57
C MET A 315 -11.56 4.88 -7.79
N GLU A 316 -12.23 6.03 -7.96
CA GLU A 316 -11.99 6.97 -9.06
C GLU A 316 -10.52 7.42 -9.16
N ARG A 317 -9.81 7.48 -8.02
CA ARG A 317 -8.40 7.93 -7.98
C ARG A 317 -7.47 7.08 -8.86
N TYR A 318 -7.79 5.80 -9.09
CA TYR A 318 -6.97 4.90 -9.92
C TYR A 318 -7.32 4.96 -11.41
N ARG A 319 -8.40 5.63 -11.78
CA ARG A 319 -8.82 5.91 -13.15
C ARG A 319 -9.08 4.67 -14.03
N LEU A 320 -9.21 3.48 -13.41
CA LEU A 320 -9.42 2.23 -14.14
C LEU A 320 -10.74 2.18 -14.91
N TRP A 321 -11.70 3.06 -14.57
CA TRP A 321 -12.93 3.28 -15.34
C TRP A 321 -12.65 3.76 -16.77
N GLU A 322 -11.59 4.55 -16.98
CA GLU A 322 -11.19 5.03 -18.31
C GLU A 322 -10.72 3.89 -19.22
N LEU A 323 -10.30 2.77 -18.62
CA LEU A 323 -9.89 1.55 -19.31
C LEU A 323 -11.04 0.52 -19.48
N GLY A 324 -12.25 0.83 -18.98
CA GLY A 324 -13.36 -0.12 -18.95
C GLY A 324 -13.20 -1.24 -17.92
N LEU A 325 -12.28 -1.06 -16.93
CA LEU A 325 -11.95 -2.04 -15.89
C LEU A 325 -12.51 -1.65 -14.51
N GLY A 326 -13.24 -0.53 -14.41
CA GLY A 326 -13.83 -0.06 -13.17
C GLY A 326 -14.97 -0.94 -12.68
N GLU A 327 -15.16 -1.00 -11.36
CA GLU A 327 -16.22 -1.78 -10.69
C GLU A 327 -16.94 -0.92 -9.65
N THR A 328 -18.16 -1.31 -9.28
CA THR A 328 -18.96 -0.61 -8.28
C THR A 328 -19.31 -1.53 -7.12
N TYR A 329 -18.80 -1.21 -5.91
CA TYR A 329 -19.11 -1.94 -4.68
C TYR A 329 -19.86 -1.10 -3.65
N MET A 330 -19.87 0.22 -3.77
CA MET A 330 -20.51 1.11 -2.80
C MET A 330 -21.22 2.28 -3.48
N ASP A 331 -22.49 2.12 -3.80
CA ASP A 331 -23.34 3.18 -4.40
C ASP A 331 -23.79 4.26 -3.40
N SER A 332 -23.69 3.99 -2.10
CA SER A 332 -24.36 4.78 -1.05
C SER A 332 -23.47 5.80 -0.34
N PHE A 333 -22.18 5.89 -0.67
CA PHE A 333 -21.26 6.78 0.02
C PHE A 333 -21.66 8.27 -0.10
N GLY A 334 -22.30 8.65 -1.22
CA GLY A 334 -22.81 10.02 -1.44
C GLY A 334 -24.14 10.35 -0.72
N ARG A 335 -24.93 9.36 -0.29
CA ARG A 335 -26.24 9.59 0.34
C ARG A 335 -26.18 9.75 1.86
N MET A 336 -25.14 9.21 2.52
CA MET A 336 -25.03 9.26 4.00
C MET A 336 -24.50 10.60 4.52
N THR A 337 -23.80 11.38 3.70
CA THR A 337 -23.20 12.65 4.10
C THR A 337 -24.22 13.80 4.23
N SER A 338 -25.34 13.75 3.52
CA SER A 338 -26.36 14.83 3.54
C SER A 338 -27.26 14.84 4.77
N THR A 339 -27.30 13.76 5.56
CA THR A 339 -28.28 13.61 6.67
C THR A 339 -27.69 13.85 8.05
N ARG A 340 -26.37 13.95 8.23
CA ARG A 340 -25.73 14.06 9.56
C ARG A 340 -24.98 15.38 9.85
N GLN A 341 -25.04 16.36 8.95
CA GLN A 341 -24.52 17.72 9.20
C GLN A 341 -25.61 18.73 9.60
N LYS A 342 -26.64 18.28 10.33
CA LYS A 342 -27.61 19.20 10.97
C LYS A 342 -27.49 19.17 12.46
#